data_0ae08aff2eee9b9f66e3bb1050412cad
#
_entry.id   0ae08aff2eee9b9f66e3bb1050412cad
#
_cell.length_a   1.000
_cell.length_b   1.000
_cell.length_c   1.000
_cell.angle_alpha   90.00
_cell.angle_beta   90.00
_cell.angle_gamma   90.00
#
_symmetry.space_group_name_H-M   'P 1'
#
loop_
_entity.id
_entity.type
_entity.pdbx_description
1 polymer ?
#
loop_
_entity_poly.entity_id
_entity_poly.type
_entity_poly.pdbx_seq_one_letter_code
_entity_poly.pdbx_strand_id
1 'polypeptide(L)'
;MSIVIPADESGRDGRGQTVVVPGSVQKAAENLCRLKITLDDLCRTSDGQKIVSALFIRSCTCALAGETFFYSIIPFAHWIRNSTESQPYRGYVNSFFVLGTSTNGYPEHITTQDKIQDRINFYATNFTHSLNVAKYDWWPELGICIAHEGKHRVAYMQYHNQKSIAARVREFTYPEPNRLRIIVPNQR
;
A
#
# COMPACT_ATOMS: atom_id res chain seq x y z
N MET A 1 -5.14 -12.38 11.39
CA MET A 1 -4.91 -12.67 9.96
C MET A 1 -3.58 -12.08 9.56
N SER A 2 -2.79 -12.77 8.74
CA SER A 2 -1.54 -12.21 8.23
C SER A 2 -1.81 -11.34 7.01
N ILE A 3 -1.25 -10.13 7.00
CA ILE A 3 -1.38 -9.20 5.87
C ILE A 3 -0.22 -9.41 4.89
N VAL A 4 0.96 -9.69 5.42
CA VAL A 4 2.15 -10.07 4.67
C VAL A 4 2.57 -11.46 5.12
N ILE A 5 2.78 -12.35 4.16
CA ILE A 5 3.31 -13.70 4.38
C ILE A 5 4.64 -13.75 3.65
N PRO A 6 5.77 -13.92 4.36
CA PRO A 6 7.05 -14.11 3.71
C PRO A 6 6.97 -15.29 2.73
N ALA A 7 7.50 -15.11 1.54
CA ALA A 7 7.51 -16.18 0.56
C ALA A 7 8.51 -17.24 1.00
N ASP A 8 8.01 -18.48 1.00
CA ASP A 8 8.80 -19.63 1.26
C ASP A 8 9.82 -19.84 0.11
N GLU A 9 11.00 -20.40 0.49
CA GLU A 9 12.04 -20.57 0.06
C GLU A 9 12.51 -21.46 -0.91
N SER A 10 11.89 -21.81 -1.95
CA SER A 10 12.74 -21.99 -3.16
C SER A 10 13.48 -20.67 -3.46
N GLY A 11 13.18 -19.69 -2.72
CA GLY A 11 13.73 -18.35 -2.80
C GLY A 11 14.39 -17.80 -1.53
N ARG A 12 14.93 -18.60 -0.69
CA ARG A 12 15.98 -18.33 0.33
C ARG A 12 16.15 -16.94 0.99
N ASP A 13 15.22 -16.01 0.81
CA ASP A 13 15.28 -14.67 1.38
C ASP A 13 14.23 -14.47 2.50
N GLY A 14 13.79 -15.53 3.12
CA GLY A 14 12.83 -15.55 4.24
C GLY A 14 13.33 -14.86 5.50
N ARG A 15 13.77 -13.61 5.37
CA ARG A 15 14.16 -12.75 6.51
C ARG A 15 12.98 -12.11 7.19
N GLY A 16 11.84 -12.06 6.53
CA GLY A 16 10.61 -11.52 7.11
C GLY A 16 9.94 -12.54 8.02
N GLN A 17 9.49 -12.07 9.18
CA GLN A 17 8.64 -12.88 10.06
C GLN A 17 7.18 -12.65 9.71
N THR A 18 6.37 -13.71 9.76
CA THR A 18 4.93 -13.56 9.65
C THR A 18 4.40 -12.85 10.89
N VAL A 19 3.98 -11.60 10.72
CA VAL A 19 3.40 -10.81 11.79
C VAL A 19 1.90 -10.99 11.83
N VAL A 20 1.38 -11.42 12.97
CA VAL A 20 -0.06 -11.49 13.22
C VAL A 20 -0.55 -10.12 13.68
N VAL A 21 -1.26 -9.43 12.81
CA VAL A 21 -1.80 -8.10 13.10
C VAL A 21 -3.06 -8.24 13.97
N PRO A 22 -3.17 -7.52 15.10
CA PRO A 22 -4.37 -7.52 15.94
C PRO A 22 -5.62 -7.10 15.17
N GLY A 23 -6.78 -7.67 15.50
CA GLY A 23 -8.04 -7.41 14.78
C GLY A 23 -8.47 -5.94 14.78
N SER A 24 -8.20 -5.21 15.87
CA SER A 24 -8.47 -3.76 15.94
C SER A 24 -7.62 -2.97 14.96
N VAL A 25 -6.34 -3.32 14.81
CA VAL A 25 -5.43 -2.69 13.85
C VAL A 25 -5.85 -3.04 12.42
N GLN A 26 -6.22 -4.30 12.15
CA GLN A 26 -6.76 -4.69 10.84
C GLN A 26 -7.98 -3.85 10.47
N LYS A 27 -8.91 -3.67 11.40
CA LYS A 27 -10.11 -2.87 11.17
C LYS A 27 -9.78 -1.40 10.88
N ALA A 28 -8.82 -0.82 11.59
CA ALA A 28 -8.34 0.54 11.33
C ALA A 28 -7.68 0.65 9.95
N ALA A 29 -6.85 -0.31 9.59
CA ALA A 29 -6.18 -0.38 8.28
C ALA A 29 -7.20 -0.53 7.13
N GLU A 30 -8.21 -1.40 7.28
CA GLU A 30 -9.31 -1.51 6.32
C GLU A 30 -10.05 -0.18 6.11
N ASN A 31 -10.37 0.51 7.20
CA ASN A 31 -11.04 1.80 7.13
C ASN A 31 -10.18 2.84 6.42
N LEU A 32 -8.86 2.85 6.68
CA LEU A 32 -7.92 3.74 6.01
C LEU A 32 -7.82 3.45 4.51
N CYS A 33 -7.77 2.17 4.12
CA CYS A 33 -7.78 1.77 2.71
C CYS A 33 -9.10 2.17 2.02
N ARG A 34 -10.24 2.00 2.67
CA ARG A 34 -11.55 2.44 2.15
C ARG A 34 -11.60 3.95 1.97
N LEU A 35 -11.12 4.72 2.94
CA LEU A 35 -11.01 6.17 2.82
C LEU A 35 -10.19 6.57 1.60
N LYS A 36 -9.05 5.91 1.39
CA LYS A 36 -8.21 6.14 0.21
C LYS A 36 -8.96 5.89 -1.10
N ILE A 37 -9.72 4.80 -1.18
CA ILE A 37 -10.54 4.48 -2.37
C ILE A 37 -11.61 5.57 -2.59
N THR A 38 -12.29 6.01 -1.53
CA THR A 38 -13.26 7.11 -1.61
C THR A 38 -12.64 8.39 -2.14
N LEU A 39 -11.43 8.74 -1.69
CA LEU A 39 -10.71 9.91 -2.20
C LEU A 39 -10.30 9.76 -3.67
N ASP A 40 -9.91 8.57 -4.09
CA ASP A 40 -9.62 8.27 -5.50
C ASP A 40 -10.87 8.41 -6.36
N ASP A 41 -12.03 7.95 -5.88
CA ASP A 41 -13.30 8.11 -6.60
C ASP A 41 -13.70 9.59 -6.71
N LEU A 42 -13.48 10.39 -5.67
CA LEU A 42 -13.65 11.84 -5.75
C LEU A 42 -12.75 12.46 -6.82
N CYS A 43 -11.51 12.02 -6.94
CA CYS A 43 -10.57 12.54 -7.95
C CYS A 43 -11.00 12.28 -9.40
N ARG A 44 -12.06 11.51 -9.65
CA ARG A 44 -12.60 11.30 -11.00
C ARG A 44 -13.36 12.50 -11.53
N THR A 45 -13.74 13.43 -10.68
CA THR A 45 -14.43 14.67 -11.06
C THR A 45 -13.53 15.89 -10.88
N SER A 46 -13.72 16.94 -11.67
CA SER A 46 -12.91 18.17 -11.57
C SER A 46 -13.01 18.84 -10.22
N ASP A 47 -14.20 18.84 -9.63
CA ASP A 47 -14.42 19.46 -8.32
C ASP A 47 -13.85 18.60 -7.19
N GLY A 48 -13.98 17.28 -7.27
CA GLY A 48 -13.32 16.37 -6.35
C GLY A 48 -11.80 16.48 -6.38
N GLN A 49 -11.20 16.65 -7.57
CA GLN A 49 -9.76 16.90 -7.71
C GLN A 49 -9.34 18.19 -6.98
N LYS A 50 -10.11 19.27 -7.09
CA LYS A 50 -9.84 20.52 -6.36
C LYS A 50 -9.90 20.31 -4.85
N ILE A 51 -10.93 19.61 -4.37
CA ILE A 51 -11.10 19.31 -2.94
C ILE A 51 -9.92 18.48 -2.41
N VAL A 52 -9.61 17.35 -3.07
CA VAL A 52 -8.53 16.46 -2.64
C VAL A 52 -7.18 17.16 -2.74
N SER A 53 -6.94 17.95 -3.80
CA SER A 53 -5.70 18.72 -3.95
C SER A 53 -5.53 19.74 -2.82
N ALA A 54 -6.61 20.40 -2.41
CA ALA A 54 -6.57 21.34 -1.30
C ALA A 54 -6.30 20.65 0.06
N LEU A 55 -6.95 19.51 0.30
CA LEU A 55 -6.78 18.73 1.55
C LEU A 55 -5.35 18.22 1.73
N PHE A 56 -4.71 17.78 0.66
CA PHE A 56 -3.38 17.16 0.73
C PHE A 56 -2.25 18.09 0.27
N ILE A 57 -2.55 19.34 -0.09
CA ILE A 57 -1.59 20.35 -0.59
C ILE A 57 -0.75 19.77 -1.75
N ARG A 58 -1.37 18.97 -2.60
CA ARG A 58 -0.75 18.25 -3.71
C ARG A 58 -1.70 18.19 -4.90
N SER A 59 -1.17 18.38 -6.09
CA SER A 59 -1.96 18.19 -7.29
C SER A 59 -2.46 16.75 -7.39
N CYS A 60 -3.78 16.59 -7.47
CA CYS A 60 -4.45 15.34 -7.75
C CYS A 60 -5.08 15.44 -9.14
N THR A 61 -4.70 14.56 -10.07
CA THR A 61 -5.25 14.58 -11.44
C THR A 61 -6.33 13.54 -11.65
N CYS A 62 -6.14 12.33 -11.20
CA CYS A 62 -7.10 11.23 -11.38
C CYS A 62 -7.16 10.29 -10.18
N ALA A 63 -6.18 10.35 -9.31
CA ALA A 63 -6.13 9.64 -8.05
C ALA A 63 -5.08 10.27 -7.13
N LEU A 64 -5.23 10.08 -5.83
CA LEU A 64 -4.25 10.48 -4.84
C LEU A 64 -3.19 9.39 -4.71
N ALA A 65 -1.91 9.73 -4.82
CA ALA A 65 -0.84 8.75 -4.62
C ALA A 65 -0.91 8.15 -3.21
N GLY A 66 -0.77 6.83 -3.09
CA GLY A 66 -0.82 6.14 -1.80
C GLY A 66 0.21 6.64 -0.80
N GLU A 67 1.41 6.97 -1.26
CA GLU A 67 2.47 7.60 -0.45
C GLU A 67 2.03 8.98 0.08
N THR A 68 1.51 9.82 -0.81
CA THR A 68 1.04 11.17 -0.41
C THR A 68 -0.05 11.07 0.64
N PHE A 69 -1.02 10.19 0.43
CA PHE A 69 -2.09 9.95 1.40
C PHE A 69 -1.52 9.49 2.75
N PHE A 70 -0.69 8.45 2.75
CA PHE A 70 -0.16 7.86 3.97
C PHE A 70 0.68 8.85 4.77
N TYR A 71 1.68 9.48 4.13
CA TYR A 71 2.58 10.40 4.84
C TYR A 71 1.91 11.73 5.25
N SER A 72 0.75 12.04 4.68
CA SER A 72 -0.03 13.20 5.14
C SER A 72 -0.89 12.88 6.36
N ILE A 73 -1.24 11.60 6.58
CA ILE A 73 -2.14 11.19 7.67
C ILE A 73 -1.36 10.58 8.83
N ILE A 74 -0.34 9.76 8.55
CA ILE A 74 0.42 9.07 9.59
C ILE A 74 1.59 9.94 10.04
N PRO A 75 1.57 10.44 11.30
CA PRO A 75 2.61 11.34 11.81
C PRO A 75 3.99 10.69 11.77
N PHE A 76 5.00 11.44 11.39
CA PHE A 76 6.41 11.04 11.42
C PHE A 76 6.81 9.86 10.51
N ALA A 77 5.86 9.21 9.82
CA ALA A 77 6.12 8.03 9.00
C ALA A 77 7.20 8.28 7.93
N HIS A 78 7.18 9.46 7.32
CA HIS A 78 8.20 9.85 6.33
C HIS A 78 9.61 9.88 6.93
N TRP A 79 9.78 10.39 8.14
CA TRP A 79 11.07 10.45 8.81
C TRP A 79 11.56 9.07 9.23
N ILE A 80 10.65 8.23 9.75
CA ILE A 80 10.96 6.86 10.14
C ILE A 80 11.46 6.09 8.91
N ARG A 81 10.78 6.19 7.78
CA ARG A 81 11.20 5.55 6.53
C ARG A 81 12.61 5.96 6.12
N ASN A 82 12.91 7.24 6.17
CA ASN A 82 14.21 7.77 5.73
C ASN A 82 15.37 7.43 6.70
N SER A 83 15.06 7.09 7.94
CA SER A 83 16.06 6.74 8.98
C SER A 83 16.29 5.25 9.13
N THR A 84 15.47 4.40 8.48
CA THR A 84 15.49 2.95 8.66
C THR A 84 16.02 2.26 7.41
N GLU A 85 17.14 1.57 7.52
CA GLU A 85 17.62 0.64 6.50
C GLU A 85 17.07 -0.76 6.78
N SER A 86 16.05 -1.18 6.05
CA SER A 86 15.55 -2.54 6.09
C SER A 86 15.85 -3.26 4.78
N GLN A 87 16.34 -4.50 4.88
CA GLN A 87 16.59 -5.32 3.71
C GLN A 87 15.27 -5.84 3.15
N PRO A 88 15.00 -5.66 1.85
CA PRO A 88 13.77 -6.16 1.26
C PRO A 88 13.78 -7.69 1.16
N TYR A 89 12.64 -8.30 1.38
CA TYR A 89 12.40 -9.73 1.21
C TYR A 89 11.22 -9.99 0.25
N ARG A 90 11.08 -11.23 -0.21
CA ARG A 90 9.91 -11.66 -0.99
C ARG A 90 8.75 -11.95 -0.06
N GLY A 91 7.56 -11.51 -0.44
CA GLY A 91 6.36 -11.76 0.35
C GLY A 91 5.08 -11.73 -0.47
N TYR A 92 4.10 -12.49 -0.03
CA TYR A 92 2.73 -12.41 -0.52
C TYR A 92 1.98 -11.38 0.32
N VAL A 93 1.45 -10.37 -0.34
CA VAL A 93 0.80 -9.24 0.32
C VAL A 93 -0.69 -9.24 0.02
N ASN A 94 -1.50 -9.05 1.05
CA ASN A 94 -2.93 -8.92 0.86
C ASN A 94 -3.26 -7.54 0.25
N SER A 95 -3.77 -7.56 -0.97
CA SER A 95 -4.05 -6.35 -1.77
C SER A 95 -4.95 -5.34 -1.05
N PHE A 96 -5.89 -5.81 -0.22
CA PHE A 96 -6.84 -4.96 0.49
C PHE A 96 -6.22 -4.12 1.62
N PHE A 97 -4.97 -4.41 1.98
CA PHE A 97 -4.20 -3.65 2.96
C PHE A 97 -3.04 -2.87 2.34
N VAL A 98 -3.10 -2.68 1.03
CA VAL A 98 -2.08 -1.92 0.29
C VAL A 98 -2.65 -0.59 -0.18
N LEU A 99 -2.01 0.49 0.18
CA LEU A 99 -2.25 1.82 -0.37
C LEU A 99 -1.52 1.92 -1.72
N GLY A 100 -2.28 1.69 -2.77
CA GLY A 100 -1.83 1.88 -4.16
C GLY A 100 -2.31 3.20 -4.72
N THR A 101 -2.17 3.35 -6.02
CA THR A 101 -2.80 4.42 -6.79
C THR A 101 -3.74 3.76 -7.77
N SER A 102 -5.00 4.10 -7.74
CA SER A 102 -5.89 3.78 -8.82
C SER A 102 -5.61 4.76 -9.95
N THR A 103 -5.16 4.29 -11.06
CA THR A 103 -4.93 5.16 -12.18
C THR A 103 -5.80 4.80 -13.34
N ASN A 104 -5.88 5.74 -14.24
CA ASN A 104 -6.59 5.66 -15.50
C ASN A 104 -6.49 4.29 -16.19
N GLY A 105 -7.59 3.83 -16.74
CA GLY A 105 -7.61 2.67 -17.60
C GLY A 105 -7.65 1.35 -16.85
N TYR A 106 -8.40 1.29 -15.80
CA TYR A 106 -8.79 0.09 -15.15
C TYR A 106 -9.65 -0.74 -16.01
N PRO A 107 -9.58 -1.92 -15.94
CA PRO A 107 -9.12 -2.96 -16.85
C PRO A 107 -9.87 -3.00 -18.18
N GLU A 108 -10.34 -1.87 -18.64
CA GLU A 108 -11.16 -1.69 -19.85
C GLU A 108 -10.53 -2.26 -21.13
N HIS A 109 -9.21 -2.45 -21.10
CA HIS A 109 -8.47 -3.00 -22.24
C HIS A 109 -8.25 -4.51 -22.20
N ILE A 110 -8.65 -5.20 -21.11
CA ILE A 110 -8.49 -6.65 -20.99
C ILE A 110 -9.86 -7.30 -21.05
N THR A 111 -10.26 -7.65 -22.25
CA THR A 111 -11.64 -8.07 -22.53
C THR A 111 -11.89 -9.57 -22.49
N THR A 112 -10.88 -10.40 -22.43
CA THR A 112 -11.05 -11.86 -22.39
C THR A 112 -10.73 -12.42 -21.02
N GLN A 113 -11.55 -13.37 -20.56
CA GLN A 113 -11.41 -13.99 -19.24
C GLN A 113 -10.04 -14.66 -19.06
N ASP A 114 -9.51 -15.30 -20.10
CA ASP A 114 -8.19 -15.94 -20.06
C ASP A 114 -7.07 -14.93 -19.79
N LYS A 115 -7.08 -13.78 -20.48
CA LYS A 115 -6.09 -12.73 -20.25
C LYS A 115 -6.20 -12.08 -18.86
N ILE A 116 -7.41 -12.01 -18.31
CA ILE A 116 -7.64 -11.56 -16.93
C ILE A 116 -7.01 -12.56 -15.97
N GLN A 117 -7.27 -13.85 -16.14
CA GLN A 117 -6.74 -14.90 -15.27
C GLN A 117 -5.21 -15.00 -15.36
N ASP A 118 -4.64 -14.92 -16.56
CA ASP A 118 -3.19 -14.91 -16.77
C ASP A 118 -2.54 -13.73 -16.04
N ARG A 119 -3.15 -12.56 -16.09
CA ARG A 119 -2.64 -11.38 -15.39
C ARG A 119 -2.76 -11.51 -13.87
N ILE A 120 -3.87 -12.05 -13.36
CA ILE A 120 -4.04 -12.36 -11.95
C ILE A 120 -2.93 -13.32 -11.50
N ASN A 121 -2.74 -14.41 -12.21
CA ASN A 121 -1.72 -15.40 -11.91
C ASN A 121 -0.31 -14.77 -11.92
N PHE A 122 -0.03 -13.96 -12.93
CA PHE A 122 1.24 -13.24 -13.02
C PHE A 122 1.47 -12.32 -11.81
N TYR A 123 0.47 -11.54 -11.40
CA TYR A 123 0.61 -10.64 -10.25
C TYR A 123 0.68 -11.39 -8.92
N ALA A 124 0.03 -12.53 -8.83
CA ALA A 124 0.02 -13.36 -7.63
C ALA A 124 1.34 -14.13 -7.41
N THR A 125 2.13 -14.39 -8.46
CA THR A 125 3.28 -15.30 -8.35
C THR A 125 4.63 -14.71 -8.78
N ASN A 126 4.63 -13.54 -9.43
CA ASN A 126 5.85 -13.01 -10.03
C ASN A 126 6.69 -12.16 -9.07
N PHE A 127 7.77 -12.73 -8.57
CA PHE A 127 8.79 -12.06 -7.76
C PHE A 127 10.02 -11.58 -8.54
N THR A 128 10.18 -11.99 -9.80
CA THR A 128 11.50 -11.96 -10.44
C THR A 128 11.60 -11.12 -11.70
N HIS A 129 10.52 -10.70 -12.29
CA HIS A 129 10.58 -9.94 -13.54
C HIS A 129 11.17 -8.56 -13.30
N SER A 130 12.42 -8.36 -13.70
CA SER A 130 13.26 -7.20 -13.36
C SER A 130 12.64 -5.82 -13.66
N LEU A 131 11.79 -5.73 -14.68
CA LEU A 131 11.13 -4.49 -15.09
C LEU A 131 9.77 -4.23 -14.41
N ASN A 132 9.24 -5.21 -13.67
CA ASN A 132 7.89 -5.15 -13.15
C ASN A 132 7.75 -5.81 -11.76
N VAL A 133 8.72 -5.71 -10.89
CA VAL A 133 8.59 -6.21 -9.52
C VAL A 133 7.79 -5.20 -8.70
N ALA A 134 6.72 -5.66 -8.06
CA ALA A 134 6.02 -4.84 -7.06
C ALA A 134 6.93 -4.60 -5.86
N LYS A 135 7.01 -3.36 -5.38
CA LYS A 135 7.79 -2.98 -4.20
C LYS A 135 6.90 -2.26 -3.22
N TYR A 136 6.79 -2.84 -2.01
CA TYR A 136 5.91 -2.34 -0.98
C TYR A 136 6.66 -2.12 0.33
N ASP A 137 6.35 -1.00 0.98
CA ASP A 137 6.77 -0.72 2.35
C ASP A 137 5.68 -1.25 3.29
N TRP A 138 6.07 -2.15 4.22
CA TRP A 138 5.20 -2.78 5.20
C TRP A 138 5.37 -2.15 6.58
N TRP A 139 4.26 -1.80 7.21
CA TRP A 139 4.17 -1.21 8.54
C TRP A 139 3.33 -2.10 9.46
N PRO A 140 3.95 -3.09 10.12
CA PRO A 140 3.24 -4.11 10.91
C PRO A 140 2.32 -3.51 11.98
N GLU A 141 2.79 -2.51 12.71
CA GLU A 141 2.06 -1.87 13.81
C GLU A 141 0.83 -1.10 13.33
N LEU A 142 0.83 -0.71 12.05
CA LEU A 142 -0.29 -0.03 11.41
C LEU A 142 -1.14 -0.98 10.56
N GLY A 143 -0.67 -2.21 10.33
CA GLY A 143 -1.35 -3.20 9.51
C GLY A 143 -1.50 -2.81 8.05
N ILE A 144 -0.55 -2.02 7.48
CA ILE A 144 -0.70 -1.42 6.15
C ILE A 144 0.56 -1.50 5.33
N CYS A 145 0.38 -1.71 4.02
CA CYS A 145 1.45 -1.60 3.04
C CYS A 145 1.29 -0.37 2.15
N ILE A 146 2.40 0.17 1.68
CA ILE A 146 2.42 1.27 0.70
C ILE A 146 3.10 0.78 -0.56
N ALA A 147 2.44 0.92 -1.70
CA ALA A 147 3.02 0.55 -2.98
C ALA A 147 3.86 1.70 -3.56
N HIS A 148 5.15 1.48 -3.72
CA HIS A 148 6.04 2.37 -4.49
C HIS A 148 6.05 2.00 -5.96
N GLU A 149 6.20 0.71 -6.25
CA GLU A 149 6.10 0.15 -7.59
C GLU A 149 5.00 -0.91 -7.63
N GLY A 150 4.40 -1.09 -8.79
CA GLY A 150 3.27 -2.01 -8.94
C GLY A 150 1.95 -1.46 -8.41
N LYS A 151 1.79 -0.14 -8.33
CA LYS A 151 0.56 0.54 -7.87
C LYS A 151 -0.68 0.07 -8.64
N HIS A 152 -0.54 -0.13 -9.95
CA HIS A 152 -1.62 -0.64 -10.81
C HIS A 152 -2.02 -2.08 -10.49
N ARG A 153 -1.07 -2.91 -10.00
CA ARG A 153 -1.39 -4.28 -9.59
C ARG A 153 -2.34 -4.30 -8.43
N VAL A 154 -2.10 -3.44 -7.45
CA VAL A 154 -2.96 -3.35 -6.25
C VAL A 154 -4.39 -3.15 -6.68
N ALA A 155 -4.60 -2.12 -7.42
CA ALA A 155 -5.92 -1.76 -7.83
C ALA A 155 -6.52 -2.84 -8.77
N TYR A 156 -5.76 -3.45 -9.71
CA TYR A 156 -6.22 -4.55 -10.55
C TYR A 156 -6.67 -5.76 -9.72
N MET A 157 -5.86 -6.16 -8.74
CA MET A 157 -6.18 -7.29 -7.87
C MET A 157 -7.38 -7.00 -6.97
N GLN A 158 -7.49 -5.78 -6.43
CA GLN A 158 -8.66 -5.35 -5.66
C GLN A 158 -9.94 -5.38 -6.51
N TYR A 159 -9.89 -4.87 -7.73
CA TYR A 159 -11.02 -4.88 -8.67
C TYR A 159 -11.52 -6.29 -8.96
N HIS A 160 -10.61 -7.24 -9.16
CA HIS A 160 -10.94 -8.64 -9.37
C HIS A 160 -11.12 -9.45 -8.06
N ASN A 161 -11.21 -8.77 -6.92
CA ASN A 161 -11.36 -9.40 -5.60
C ASN A 161 -10.27 -10.43 -5.26
N GLN A 162 -9.05 -10.19 -5.74
CA GLN A 162 -7.89 -11.05 -5.52
C GLN A 162 -7.04 -10.53 -4.36
N LYS A 163 -6.76 -11.41 -3.40
CA LYS A 163 -6.09 -11.00 -2.15
C LYS A 163 -4.56 -11.00 -2.25
N SER A 164 -3.98 -11.89 -3.05
CA SER A 164 -2.55 -12.15 -3.01
C SER A 164 -1.79 -11.44 -4.12
N ILE A 165 -0.79 -10.65 -3.75
CA ILE A 165 0.17 -10.04 -4.68
C ILE A 165 1.57 -10.47 -4.29
N ALA A 166 2.33 -11.00 -5.26
CA ALA A 166 3.75 -11.25 -5.09
C ALA A 166 4.53 -9.93 -5.16
N ALA A 167 5.28 -9.61 -4.11
CA ALA A 167 6.01 -8.35 -4.01
C ALA A 167 7.38 -8.51 -3.31
N ARG A 168 8.27 -7.54 -3.54
CA ARG A 168 9.39 -7.25 -2.65
C ARG A 168 8.89 -6.34 -1.55
N VAL A 169 9.03 -6.79 -0.32
CA VAL A 169 8.52 -6.11 0.87
C VAL A 169 9.69 -5.60 1.68
N ARG A 170 9.60 -4.34 2.09
CA ARG A 170 10.53 -3.73 3.02
C ARG A 170 9.75 -3.34 4.27
N GLU A 171 10.19 -3.83 5.42
CA GLU A 171 9.51 -3.66 6.68
C GLU A 171 10.02 -2.42 7.43
N PHE A 172 9.11 -1.66 8.03
CA PHE A 172 9.40 -0.50 8.85
C PHE A 172 8.71 -0.63 10.20
N THR A 173 9.41 -0.32 11.26
CA THR A 173 8.86 -0.29 12.61
C THR A 173 8.29 1.08 12.92
N TYR A 174 7.01 1.16 13.22
CA TYR A 174 6.38 2.39 13.69
C TYR A 174 6.46 2.44 15.22
N PRO A 175 6.87 3.57 15.81
CA PRO A 175 7.01 3.67 17.26
C PRO A 175 5.66 3.53 17.95
N GLU A 176 5.67 2.99 19.15
CA GLU A 176 4.47 2.90 19.99
C GLU A 176 3.86 4.31 20.19
N PRO A 177 2.52 4.42 20.17
CA PRO A 177 1.83 5.72 20.28
C PRO A 177 2.21 6.52 21.54
N ASN A 178 2.54 5.86 22.65
CA ASN A 178 2.98 6.50 23.89
C ASN A 178 4.36 7.15 23.78
N ARG A 179 5.14 6.84 22.76
CA ARG A 179 6.44 7.49 22.44
C ARG A 179 6.29 8.72 21.55
N LEU A 180 5.11 8.91 20.97
CA LEU A 180 4.82 10.07 20.14
C LEU A 180 4.33 11.21 21.05
N ARG A 181 5.07 12.29 21.09
CA ARG A 181 4.73 13.49 21.89
C ARG A 181 4.66 14.70 20.97
N ILE A 182 3.55 15.44 21.04
CA ILE A 182 3.44 16.75 20.44
C ILE A 182 3.89 17.75 21.49
N ILE A 183 5.02 18.42 21.24
CA ILE A 183 5.47 19.51 22.09
C ILE A 183 4.86 20.79 21.52
N VAL A 184 3.89 21.35 22.22
CA VAL A 184 3.35 22.67 21.89
C VAL A 184 4.28 23.71 22.50
N PRO A 185 4.97 24.56 21.69
CA PRO A 185 5.77 25.63 22.23
C PRO A 185 4.89 26.56 23.08
N ASN A 186 5.31 26.88 24.28
CA ASN A 186 4.65 27.89 25.07
C ASN A 186 4.63 29.19 24.25
N GLN A 187 3.46 29.64 23.83
CA GLN A 187 3.31 31.01 23.33
C GLN A 187 3.60 31.96 24.49
N ARG A 188 4.73 32.65 24.41
CA ARG A 188 5.04 33.78 25.26
C ARG A 188 4.44 35.04 24.67
#